data_84dae9b334d90fbb105240a7a6ad6e43
#
_entry.id   84dae9b334d90fbb105240a7a6ad6e43
#
_cell.length_a   1.000
_cell.length_b   1.000
_cell.length_c   1.000
_cell.angle_alpha   90.00
_cell.angle_beta   90.00
_cell.angle_gamma   90.00
#
_symmetry.space_group_name_H-M   'P 1'
#
loop_
_entity.id
_entity.type
_entity.pdbx_description
1 polymer ?
#
loop_
_entity_poly.entity_id
_entity_poly.type
_entity_poly.pdbx_seq_one_letter_code
_entity_poly.pdbx_strand_id
1 'polypeptide(L)'
;MTPPARAQIEWPTLGLLAACYALWGVAVFTPLPAGIAILLAALAVAFHSSLTHEAIHGHPTTSQRVNVALVWPALGLLVPYGRFRDMHLAHHRDANLTDPYDDPESNYLDPAVWVRLPDWVRALLRANNTLLGRVTLGPALAQLAFMAGDWRA
;
A
#
# COMPACT_ATOMS: atom_id res chain seq x y z
N MET A 1 -22.45 -14.57 -29.51
CA MET A 1 -21.33 -13.62 -29.56
C MET A 1 -21.71 -12.46 -28.67
N THR A 2 -21.16 -12.34 -27.48
CA THR A 2 -21.29 -11.14 -26.62
C THR A 2 -20.53 -10.00 -27.30
N PRO A 3 -21.15 -8.80 -27.44
CA PRO A 3 -20.43 -7.66 -27.99
C PRO A 3 -19.18 -7.38 -27.13
N PRO A 4 -18.06 -6.92 -27.75
CA PRO A 4 -16.87 -6.57 -26.98
C PRO A 4 -17.26 -5.51 -25.95
N ALA A 5 -16.92 -5.74 -24.70
CA ALA A 5 -17.13 -4.77 -23.64
C ALA A 5 -16.50 -3.44 -24.09
N ARG A 6 -17.33 -2.40 -24.21
CA ARG A 6 -16.83 -1.05 -24.49
C ARG A 6 -15.76 -0.72 -23.44
N ALA A 7 -14.64 -0.19 -23.91
CA ALA A 7 -13.61 0.35 -23.03
C ALA A 7 -14.27 1.38 -22.10
N GLN A 8 -14.62 0.98 -20.89
CA GLN A 8 -15.24 1.86 -19.92
C GLN A 8 -14.13 2.58 -19.17
N ILE A 9 -14.11 3.89 -19.31
CA ILE A 9 -13.26 4.76 -18.47
C ILE A 9 -14.07 5.07 -17.21
N GLU A 10 -13.49 4.81 -16.07
CA GLU A 10 -14.08 5.11 -14.76
C GLU A 10 -13.75 6.54 -14.35
N TRP A 11 -14.56 7.46 -14.79
CA TRP A 11 -14.41 8.90 -14.49
C TRP A 11 -14.33 9.21 -12.98
N PRO A 12 -15.11 8.55 -12.10
CA PRO A 12 -14.98 8.78 -10.65
C PRO A 12 -13.58 8.44 -10.14
N THR A 13 -13.00 7.32 -10.55
CA THR A 13 -11.65 6.90 -10.14
C THR A 13 -10.57 7.87 -10.63
N LEU A 14 -10.71 8.37 -11.88
CA LEU A 14 -9.84 9.43 -12.40
C LEU A 14 -9.98 10.74 -11.61
N GLY A 15 -11.21 11.11 -11.25
CA GLY A 15 -11.48 12.29 -10.41
C GLY A 15 -10.84 12.18 -9.03
N LEU A 16 -10.93 10.99 -8.40
CA LEU A 16 -10.30 10.69 -7.13
C LEU A 16 -8.77 10.75 -7.22
N LEU A 17 -8.19 10.24 -8.30
CA LEU A 17 -6.75 10.29 -8.54
C LEU A 17 -6.27 11.74 -8.72
N ALA A 18 -6.98 12.54 -9.50
CA ALA A 18 -6.68 13.97 -9.67
C ALA A 18 -6.78 14.73 -8.33
N ALA A 19 -7.83 14.45 -7.52
CA ALA A 19 -7.99 15.04 -6.21
C ALA A 19 -6.86 14.62 -5.24
N CYS A 20 -6.41 13.37 -5.33
CA CYS A 20 -5.29 12.86 -4.53
C CYS A 20 -4.00 13.63 -4.84
N TYR A 21 -3.64 13.79 -6.11
CA TYR A 21 -2.45 14.56 -6.51
C TYR A 21 -2.59 16.05 -6.18
N ALA A 22 -3.79 16.62 -6.31
CA ALA A 22 -4.03 18.00 -5.91
C ALA A 22 -3.85 18.19 -4.39
N LEU A 23 -4.38 17.27 -3.58
CA LEU A 23 -4.20 17.29 -2.13
C LEU A 23 -2.72 17.23 -1.74
N TRP A 24 -1.97 16.33 -2.36
CA TRP A 24 -0.53 16.22 -2.15
C TRP A 24 0.19 17.50 -2.58
N GLY A 25 -0.16 18.05 -3.74
CA GLY A 25 0.38 19.32 -4.22
C GLY A 25 0.13 20.48 -3.25
N VAL A 26 -1.07 20.58 -2.71
CA VAL A 26 -1.40 21.58 -1.67
C VAL A 26 -0.54 21.35 -0.43
N ALA A 27 -0.39 20.12 0.02
CA ALA A 27 0.40 19.81 1.21
C ALA A 27 1.87 20.19 1.08
N VAL A 28 2.45 20.05 -0.12
CA VAL A 28 3.88 20.22 -0.36
C VAL A 28 4.25 21.63 -0.82
N PHE A 29 3.40 22.28 -1.63
CA PHE A 29 3.75 23.54 -2.31
C PHE A 29 3.07 24.78 -1.72
N THR A 30 2.17 24.63 -0.72
CA THR A 30 1.58 25.80 -0.06
C THR A 30 2.21 26.06 1.31
N PRO A 31 2.30 27.30 1.77
CA PRO A 31 2.90 27.65 3.05
C PRO A 31 1.95 27.32 4.23
N LEU A 32 1.70 26.03 4.45
CA LEU A 32 0.88 25.53 5.55
C LEU A 32 1.70 25.34 6.83
N PRO A 33 1.06 25.44 8.02
CA PRO A 33 1.68 24.98 9.25
C PRO A 33 2.12 23.51 9.12
N ALA A 34 3.34 23.18 9.56
CA ALA A 34 3.95 21.87 9.35
C ALA A 34 3.05 20.69 9.75
N GLY A 35 2.34 20.79 10.88
CA GLY A 35 1.41 19.73 11.32
C GLY A 35 0.26 19.48 10.33
N ILE A 36 -0.28 20.53 9.72
CA ILE A 36 -1.33 20.43 8.70
C ILE A 36 -0.74 19.85 7.41
N ALA A 37 0.41 20.34 6.96
CA ALA A 37 1.08 19.84 5.77
C ALA A 37 1.38 18.33 5.89
N ILE A 38 1.93 17.89 7.01
CA ILE A 38 2.23 16.48 7.28
C ILE A 38 0.93 15.63 7.26
N LEU A 39 -0.13 16.11 7.91
CA LEU A 39 -1.40 15.38 7.94
C LEU A 39 -1.99 15.22 6.53
N LEU A 40 -2.04 16.30 5.75
CA LEU A 40 -2.56 16.25 4.37
C LEU A 40 -1.69 15.38 3.47
N ALA A 41 -0.36 15.45 3.59
CA ALA A 41 0.57 14.61 2.85
C ALA A 41 0.36 13.12 3.22
N ALA A 42 0.23 12.80 4.50
CA ALA A 42 -0.02 11.42 4.95
C ALA A 42 -1.35 10.88 4.41
N LEU A 43 -2.42 11.69 4.43
CA LEU A 43 -3.71 11.31 3.84
C LEU A 43 -3.59 11.09 2.32
N ALA A 44 -2.88 11.97 1.61
CA ALA A 44 -2.67 11.82 0.17
C ALA A 44 -1.88 10.56 -0.16
N VAL A 45 -0.82 10.25 0.58
CA VAL A 45 -0.01 9.03 0.38
C VAL A 45 -0.82 7.77 0.65
N ALA A 46 -1.60 7.73 1.75
CA ALA A 46 -2.47 6.59 2.06
C ALA A 46 -3.55 6.40 0.99
N PHE A 47 -4.14 7.48 0.52
CA PHE A 47 -5.16 7.43 -0.53
C PHE A 47 -4.57 7.02 -1.88
N HIS A 48 -3.38 7.52 -2.22
CA HIS A 48 -2.65 7.11 -3.42
C HIS A 48 -2.34 5.61 -3.41
N SER A 49 -1.98 5.03 -2.25
CA SER A 49 -1.76 3.59 -2.12
C SER A 49 -3.01 2.79 -2.47
N SER A 50 -4.20 3.22 -2.02
CA SER A 50 -5.47 2.59 -2.39
C SER A 50 -5.77 2.71 -3.88
N LEU A 51 -5.52 3.87 -4.50
CA LEU A 51 -5.70 4.05 -5.95
C LEU A 51 -4.69 3.25 -6.78
N THR A 52 -3.47 3.06 -6.25
CA THR A 52 -2.46 2.18 -6.85
C THR A 52 -2.92 0.72 -6.84
N HIS A 53 -3.54 0.29 -5.75
CA HIS A 53 -4.16 -1.03 -5.65
C HIS A 53 -5.24 -1.23 -6.72
N GLU A 54 -6.16 -0.27 -6.90
CA GLU A 54 -7.16 -0.31 -7.97
C GLU A 54 -6.52 -0.40 -9.37
N ALA A 55 -5.43 0.35 -9.59
CA ALA A 55 -4.70 0.32 -10.86
C ALA A 55 -4.06 -1.06 -11.15
N ILE A 56 -3.63 -1.80 -10.12
CA ILE A 56 -3.15 -3.17 -10.25
C ILE A 56 -4.27 -4.10 -10.74
N HIS A 57 -5.51 -3.88 -10.27
CA HIS A 57 -6.69 -4.66 -10.64
C HIS A 57 -7.35 -4.25 -11.97
N GLY A 58 -6.73 -3.34 -12.72
CA GLY A 58 -7.19 -2.97 -14.06
C GLY A 58 -8.13 -1.77 -14.11
N HIS A 59 -8.16 -0.96 -13.06
CA HIS A 59 -8.89 0.32 -12.98
C HIS A 59 -7.94 1.50 -13.19
N PRO A 60 -8.37 2.65 -13.68
CA PRO A 60 -9.71 3.02 -14.15
C PRO A 60 -9.95 2.79 -15.64
N THR A 61 -9.03 2.16 -16.35
CA THR A 61 -9.16 1.90 -17.79
C THR A 61 -8.90 0.44 -18.12
N THR A 62 -9.27 0.01 -19.32
CA THR A 62 -8.95 -1.35 -19.80
C THR A 62 -7.49 -1.53 -20.20
N SER A 63 -6.69 -0.45 -20.20
CA SER A 63 -5.26 -0.48 -20.55
C SER A 63 -4.40 -0.47 -19.30
N GLN A 64 -3.77 -1.61 -18.99
CA GLN A 64 -2.85 -1.68 -17.85
C GLN A 64 -1.67 -0.69 -17.96
N ARG A 65 -1.20 -0.38 -19.16
CA ARG A 65 -0.14 0.62 -19.36
C ARG A 65 -0.59 2.02 -18.94
N VAL A 66 -1.84 2.38 -19.26
CA VAL A 66 -2.43 3.67 -18.86
C VAL A 66 -2.61 3.69 -17.34
N ASN A 67 -3.18 2.63 -16.77
CA ASN A 67 -3.40 2.53 -15.32
C ASN A 67 -2.09 2.68 -14.54
N VAL A 68 -1.02 2.00 -14.97
CA VAL A 68 0.32 2.15 -14.40
C VAL A 68 0.83 3.58 -14.53
N ALA A 69 0.72 4.18 -15.72
CA ALA A 69 1.20 5.56 -15.94
C ALA A 69 0.48 6.59 -15.06
N LEU A 70 -0.80 6.38 -14.77
CA LEU A 70 -1.59 7.26 -13.90
C LEU A 70 -1.14 7.25 -12.44
N VAL A 71 -0.63 6.13 -11.93
CA VAL A 71 -0.15 5.97 -10.55
C VAL A 71 1.37 5.97 -10.43
N TRP A 72 2.09 6.04 -11.55
CA TRP A 72 3.56 6.02 -11.59
C TRP A 72 4.23 7.18 -10.83
N PRO A 73 3.70 8.40 -10.81
CA PRO A 73 4.20 9.42 -9.90
C PRO A 73 3.89 9.03 -8.46
N ALA A 74 4.68 8.08 -7.92
CA ALA A 74 4.46 7.50 -6.61
C ALA A 74 4.63 8.57 -5.53
N LEU A 75 3.59 8.79 -4.74
CA LEU A 75 3.63 9.67 -3.59
C LEU A 75 4.30 9.01 -2.39
N GLY A 76 4.24 7.68 -2.30
CA GLY A 76 4.97 6.86 -1.33
C GLY A 76 6.31 6.42 -1.90
N LEU A 77 7.41 7.02 -1.42
CA LEU A 77 8.77 6.79 -1.95
C LEU A 77 9.36 5.43 -1.57
N LEU A 78 8.76 4.70 -0.65
CA LEU A 78 9.42 3.61 0.06
C LEU A 78 9.09 2.21 -0.46
N VAL A 79 8.03 2.07 -1.27
CA VAL A 79 7.64 0.79 -1.87
C VAL A 79 7.52 0.97 -3.38
N PRO A 80 8.45 0.43 -4.18
CA PRO A 80 8.39 0.50 -5.63
C PRO A 80 7.11 -0.17 -6.17
N TYR A 81 6.45 0.46 -7.14
CA TYR A 81 5.22 -0.05 -7.75
C TYR A 81 5.32 -1.51 -8.20
N GLY A 82 6.39 -1.88 -8.88
CA GLY A 82 6.58 -3.25 -9.37
C GLY A 82 6.60 -4.28 -8.25
N ARG A 83 7.29 -3.96 -7.15
CA ARG A 83 7.37 -4.83 -5.98
C ARG A 83 6.00 -4.99 -5.30
N PHE A 84 5.28 -3.88 -5.10
CA PHE A 84 3.93 -3.92 -4.56
C PHE A 84 2.98 -4.75 -5.43
N ARG A 85 2.97 -4.49 -6.74
CA ARG A 85 2.16 -5.24 -7.70
C ARG A 85 2.45 -6.74 -7.65
N ASP A 86 3.72 -7.12 -7.68
CA ASP A 86 4.10 -8.53 -7.80
C ASP A 86 3.76 -9.31 -6.53
N MET A 87 3.98 -8.70 -5.35
CA MET A 87 3.57 -9.26 -4.05
C MET A 87 2.05 -9.38 -3.95
N HIS A 88 1.32 -8.30 -4.30
CA HIS A 88 -0.13 -8.27 -4.24
C HIS A 88 -0.80 -9.28 -5.16
N LEU A 89 -0.31 -9.39 -6.40
CA LEU A 89 -0.81 -10.40 -7.34
C LEU A 89 -0.43 -11.83 -6.94
N ALA A 90 0.68 -12.03 -6.23
CA ALA A 90 1.02 -13.32 -5.64
C ALA A 90 0.05 -13.67 -4.53
N HIS A 91 -0.22 -12.73 -3.59
CA HIS A 91 -1.22 -12.89 -2.54
C HIS A 91 -2.60 -13.30 -3.10
N HIS A 92 -3.08 -12.66 -4.17
CA HIS A 92 -4.36 -13.03 -4.81
C HIS A 92 -4.40 -14.43 -5.45
N ARG A 93 -3.25 -15.01 -5.73
CA ARG A 93 -3.13 -16.36 -6.30
C ARG A 93 -2.89 -17.44 -5.26
N ASP A 94 -2.58 -17.04 -4.03
CA ASP A 94 -2.30 -17.97 -2.96
C ASP A 94 -3.61 -18.58 -2.41
N ALA A 95 -3.63 -19.90 -2.26
CA ALA A 95 -4.74 -20.62 -1.64
C ALA A 95 -4.68 -20.59 -0.10
N ASN A 96 -3.51 -20.30 0.46
CA ASN A 96 -3.23 -20.31 1.89
C ASN A 96 -3.14 -18.89 2.46
N LEU A 97 -4.14 -18.07 2.18
CA LEU A 97 -4.22 -16.70 2.70
C LEU A 97 -3.95 -16.67 4.20
N THR A 98 -3.12 -15.70 4.62
CA THR A 98 -2.66 -15.53 6.00
C THR A 98 -1.59 -16.50 6.48
N ASP A 99 -1.16 -17.47 5.67
CA ASP A 99 -0.04 -18.32 6.03
C ASP A 99 1.25 -17.48 6.15
N PRO A 100 2.04 -17.62 7.24
CA PRO A 100 3.22 -16.79 7.46
C PRO A 100 4.39 -17.10 6.51
N TYR A 101 4.34 -18.18 5.75
CA TYR A 101 5.41 -18.61 4.84
C TYR A 101 5.03 -18.51 3.37
N ASP A 102 3.77 -18.77 3.03
CA ASP A 102 3.29 -18.85 1.65
C ASP A 102 2.71 -17.51 1.18
N ASP A 103 1.94 -16.80 2.02
CA ASP A 103 1.32 -15.54 1.67
C ASP A 103 2.29 -14.37 1.86
N PRO A 104 2.74 -13.70 0.76
CA PRO A 104 3.71 -12.60 0.84
C PRO A 104 3.17 -11.35 1.54
N GLU A 105 1.86 -11.22 1.73
CA GLU A 105 1.22 -10.12 2.45
C GLU A 105 0.80 -10.50 3.87
N SER A 106 1.10 -11.71 4.32
CA SER A 106 0.75 -12.16 5.65
C SER A 106 1.49 -11.36 6.74
N ASN A 107 0.71 -10.90 7.70
CA ASN A 107 1.22 -10.28 8.93
C ASN A 107 1.18 -11.24 10.14
N TYR A 108 0.88 -12.49 9.90
CA TYR A 108 0.85 -13.52 10.93
C TYR A 108 2.23 -14.09 11.16
N LEU A 109 2.46 -14.55 12.37
CA LEU A 109 3.70 -15.23 12.76
C LEU A 109 3.36 -16.66 13.18
N ASP A 110 4.21 -17.60 12.75
CA ASP A 110 4.19 -18.96 13.27
C ASP A 110 4.29 -18.95 14.80
N PRO A 111 3.42 -19.69 15.52
CA PRO A 111 3.49 -19.82 16.98
C PRO A 111 4.86 -20.26 17.49
N ALA A 112 5.59 -21.11 16.75
CA ALA A 112 6.92 -21.54 17.13
C ALA A 112 7.97 -20.40 16.99
N VAL A 113 7.76 -19.48 16.07
CA VAL A 113 8.58 -18.25 15.98
C VAL A 113 8.21 -17.29 17.10
N TRP A 114 6.92 -17.11 17.35
CA TRP A 114 6.41 -16.21 18.38
C TRP A 114 6.99 -16.49 19.78
N VAL A 115 7.06 -17.75 20.18
CA VAL A 115 7.57 -18.13 21.51
C VAL A 115 9.07 -17.89 21.66
N ARG A 116 9.82 -17.82 20.55
CA ARG A 116 11.26 -17.57 20.54
C ARG A 116 11.61 -16.08 20.53
N LEU A 117 10.63 -15.21 20.27
CA LEU A 117 10.88 -13.77 20.24
C LEU A 117 11.16 -13.23 21.66
N PRO A 118 12.07 -12.27 21.79
CA PRO A 118 12.26 -11.54 23.04
C PRO A 118 10.96 -10.87 23.51
N ASP A 119 10.79 -10.74 24.83
CA ASP A 119 9.57 -10.18 25.42
C ASP A 119 9.24 -8.77 24.91
N TRP A 120 10.26 -7.94 24.76
CA TRP A 120 10.07 -6.58 24.23
C TRP A 120 9.55 -6.57 22.78
N VAL A 121 10.00 -7.52 21.93
CA VAL A 121 9.49 -7.65 20.55
C VAL A 121 8.03 -8.10 20.58
N ARG A 122 7.70 -9.09 21.41
CA ARG A 122 6.31 -9.52 21.57
C ARG A 122 5.42 -8.40 22.08
N ALA A 123 5.90 -7.59 23.03
CA ALA A 123 5.17 -6.42 23.51
C ALA A 123 4.94 -5.39 22.40
N LEU A 124 5.96 -5.08 21.60
CA LEU A 124 5.89 -4.16 20.46
C LEU A 124 4.87 -4.65 19.42
N LEU A 125 4.92 -5.93 19.04
CA LEU A 125 3.99 -6.51 18.08
C LEU A 125 2.55 -6.56 18.61
N ARG A 126 2.34 -6.82 19.92
CA ARG A 126 1.02 -6.69 20.54
C ARG A 126 0.50 -5.25 20.51
N ALA A 127 1.36 -4.27 20.81
CA ALA A 127 0.99 -2.85 20.70
C ALA A 127 0.63 -2.49 19.26
N ASN A 128 1.39 -2.99 18.27
CA ASN A 128 1.10 -2.80 16.85
C ASN A 128 -0.24 -3.43 16.41
N ASN A 129 -0.75 -4.44 17.09
CA ASN A 129 -2.05 -5.04 16.79
C ASN A 129 -3.26 -4.23 17.30
N THR A 130 -3.04 -3.12 17.99
CA THR A 130 -4.08 -2.14 18.30
C THR A 130 -4.27 -1.16 17.14
N LEU A 131 -5.44 -0.51 17.05
CA LEU A 131 -5.68 0.53 16.03
C LEU A 131 -4.64 1.65 16.11
N LEU A 132 -4.36 2.15 17.31
CA LEU A 132 -3.35 3.20 17.51
C LEU A 132 -1.96 2.72 17.09
N GLY A 133 -1.58 1.50 17.46
CA GLY A 133 -0.31 0.92 17.06
C GLY A 133 -0.18 0.77 15.55
N ARG A 134 -1.21 0.31 14.87
CA ARG A 134 -1.22 0.18 13.39
C ARG A 134 -1.08 1.51 12.68
N VAL A 135 -1.65 2.58 13.22
CA VAL A 135 -1.54 3.92 12.61
C VAL A 135 -0.19 4.58 12.92
N THR A 136 0.41 4.31 14.08
CA THR A 136 1.64 4.99 14.53
C THR A 136 2.91 4.15 14.31
N LEU A 137 2.93 2.90 14.78
CA LEU A 137 4.08 1.99 14.70
C LEU A 137 4.07 1.17 13.42
N GLY A 138 2.89 0.80 12.93
CA GLY A 138 2.69 -0.09 11.78
C GLY A 138 3.46 0.33 10.54
N PRO A 139 3.38 1.58 10.06
CA PRO A 139 4.11 2.03 8.88
C PRO A 139 5.62 1.86 9.00
N ALA A 140 6.20 2.19 10.16
CA ALA A 140 7.64 2.02 10.40
C ALA A 140 8.04 0.53 10.46
N LEU A 141 7.27 -0.29 11.15
CA LEU A 141 7.53 -1.73 11.25
C LEU A 141 7.40 -2.43 9.89
N ALA A 142 6.35 -2.11 9.13
CA ALA A 142 6.15 -2.65 7.79
C ALA A 142 7.30 -2.26 6.85
N GLN A 143 7.72 -0.99 6.90
CA GLN A 143 8.83 -0.51 6.07
C GLN A 143 10.15 -1.19 6.44
N LEU A 144 10.45 -1.34 7.73
CA LEU A 144 11.67 -2.04 8.18
C LEU A 144 11.65 -3.51 7.78
N ALA A 145 10.50 -4.18 7.90
CA ALA A 145 10.34 -5.57 7.48
C ALA A 145 10.53 -5.73 5.97
N PHE A 146 9.95 -4.82 5.17
CA PHE A 146 10.10 -4.79 3.72
C PHE A 146 11.57 -4.61 3.31
N MET A 147 12.27 -3.62 3.88
CA MET A 147 13.69 -3.37 3.59
C MET A 147 14.58 -4.55 4.03
N ALA A 148 14.28 -5.19 5.16
CA ALA A 148 15.01 -6.35 5.62
C ALA A 148 14.78 -7.59 4.73
N GLY A 149 13.59 -7.71 4.13
CA GLY A 149 13.29 -8.73 3.13
C GLY A 149 14.11 -8.54 1.86
N ASP A 150 14.15 -7.31 1.33
CA ASP A 150 14.91 -7.00 0.12
C ASP A 150 16.43 -7.15 0.30
N TRP A 151 16.95 -6.89 1.50
CA TRP A 151 18.37 -7.09 1.79
C TRP A 151 18.81 -8.56 1.82
N ARG A 152 17.87 -9.49 2.01
CA ARG A 152 18.12 -10.93 2.09
C ARG A 152 17.87 -11.66 0.76
N ALA A 153 17.23 -11.01 -0.20
CA ALA A 153 16.93 -11.55 -1.53
C ALA A 153 18.08 -11.30 -2.52
#